data_4191a41c9f619aa13ead745d14f10194
#
_entry.id   4191a41c9f619aa13ead745d14f10194
#
_cell.length_a   1.000
_cell.length_b   1.000
_cell.length_c   1.000
_cell.angle_alpha   90.00
_cell.angle_beta   90.00
_cell.angle_gamma   90.00
#
_symmetry.space_group_name_H-M   'P 1'
#
loop_
_entity.id
_entity.type
_entity.pdbx_description
1 polymer ?
#
loop_
_entity_poly.entity_id
_entity_poly.type
_entity_poly.pdbx_seq_one_letter_code
_entity_poly.pdbx_strand_id
1 'polypeptide(L)'
;MELYPRPERLLVELRARGIADNAPVLVEMLSKIDQLHYHGTAALDIAIERAEIGSASRVLEIGSGWGGCARWIAHRTGASVTAVEVQADYDRIGRSLTARAGLDDRIMHVNADFLDFQLAGTYTHVVSWLALFHIPDRPRYLGKIADALEPTGVLWAEDLYASDPVPNNERAAFNARLFPNSLVTLDEYSAGLHQAGLEIVGTEDMPQYWGHFTATRTAAFRADRAAFEHRHGSATFEALDRFYDGMASDFARGFVGGLRVLARKG
;
A
#
# COMPACT_ATOMS: atom_id res chain seq x y z
N MET A 1 4.85 -13.52 -8.48
CA MET A 1 4.72 -12.33 -9.33
C MET A 1 5.65 -11.27 -8.79
N GLU A 2 6.45 -10.62 -9.61
CA GLU A 2 7.34 -9.53 -9.19
C GLU A 2 6.69 -8.21 -9.62
N LEU A 3 5.93 -7.59 -8.70
CA LEU A 3 5.26 -6.31 -8.96
C LEU A 3 6.25 -5.14 -8.92
N TYR A 4 7.13 -5.17 -7.93
CA TYR A 4 8.10 -4.10 -7.69
C TYR A 4 9.51 -4.69 -7.58
N PRO A 5 10.44 -4.30 -8.45
CA PRO A 5 11.82 -4.78 -8.39
C PRO A 5 12.60 -4.08 -7.27
N ARG A 6 13.69 -4.73 -6.85
CA ARG A 6 14.72 -4.17 -5.95
C ARG A 6 14.22 -3.78 -4.56
N PRO A 7 13.67 -4.73 -3.79
CA PRO A 7 13.27 -4.50 -2.41
C PRO A 7 14.45 -4.13 -1.50
N GLU A 8 15.68 -4.55 -1.85
CA GLU A 8 16.90 -4.28 -1.08
C GLU A 8 17.29 -2.80 -1.02
N ARG A 9 16.71 -1.95 -1.86
CA ARG A 9 16.99 -0.50 -1.85
C ARG A 9 16.74 0.13 -0.46
N LEU A 10 15.79 -0.40 0.30
CA LEU A 10 15.53 0.08 1.66
C LEU A 10 16.72 -0.19 2.59
N LEU A 11 17.36 -1.35 2.47
CA LEU A 11 18.56 -1.67 3.26
C LEU A 11 19.75 -0.80 2.85
N VAL A 12 19.88 -0.46 1.57
CA VAL A 12 20.89 0.50 1.09
C VAL A 12 20.67 1.87 1.72
N GLU A 13 19.44 2.34 1.79
CA GLU A 13 19.09 3.61 2.45
C GLU A 13 19.39 3.61 3.94
N LEU A 14 19.20 2.50 4.64
CA LEU A 14 19.56 2.37 6.06
C LEU A 14 21.08 2.44 6.24
N ARG A 15 21.84 1.70 5.43
CA ARG A 15 23.32 1.74 5.49
C ARG A 15 23.86 3.13 5.18
N ALA A 16 23.27 3.84 4.21
CA ALA A 16 23.66 5.22 3.88
C ALA A 16 23.42 6.19 5.05
N ARG A 17 22.52 5.85 5.98
CA ARG A 17 22.28 6.58 7.23
C ARG A 17 23.12 6.08 8.41
N GLY A 18 24.09 5.21 8.16
CA GLY A 18 24.97 4.64 9.18
C GLY A 18 24.35 3.57 10.07
N ILE A 19 23.21 2.97 9.62
CA ILE A 19 22.50 1.95 10.37
C ILE A 19 22.93 0.58 9.88
N ALA A 20 23.58 -0.19 10.77
CA ALA A 20 24.02 -1.54 10.47
C ALA A 20 22.84 -2.49 10.25
N ASP A 21 23.06 -3.57 9.47
CA ASP A 21 21.99 -4.49 9.02
C ASP A 21 21.26 -5.20 10.18
N ASN A 22 21.90 -5.33 11.33
CA ASN A 22 21.33 -5.97 12.54
C ASN A 22 21.02 -4.97 13.68
N ALA A 23 21.28 -3.67 13.49
CA ALA A 23 21.03 -2.67 14.52
C ALA A 23 19.52 -2.45 14.74
N PRO A 24 19.09 -2.16 15.98
CA PRO A 24 17.76 -1.65 16.25
C PRO A 24 17.44 -0.40 15.42
N VAL A 25 16.18 -0.21 15.09
CA VAL A 25 15.73 0.88 14.22
C VAL A 25 14.44 1.48 14.78
N LEU A 26 14.35 2.80 14.84
CA LEU A 26 13.13 3.49 15.26
C LEU A 26 12.09 3.50 14.14
N VAL A 27 10.82 3.29 14.50
CA VAL A 27 9.71 3.31 13.54
C VAL A 27 9.60 4.66 12.85
N GLU A 28 9.80 5.77 13.56
CA GLU A 28 9.76 7.13 13.02
C GLU A 28 10.86 7.41 12.00
N MET A 29 11.97 6.71 12.11
CA MET A 29 13.05 6.80 11.12
C MET A 29 12.73 5.93 9.89
N LEU A 30 12.24 4.70 10.10
CA LEU A 30 11.81 3.82 9.03
C LEU A 30 10.70 4.45 8.20
N SER A 31 9.71 5.05 8.86
CA SER A 31 8.53 5.63 8.19
C SER A 31 8.85 6.72 7.17
N LYS A 32 10.06 7.29 7.21
CA LYS A 32 10.52 8.26 6.21
C LYS A 32 10.99 7.63 4.89
N ILE A 33 11.18 6.30 4.86
CA ILE A 33 11.77 5.60 3.72
C ILE A 33 11.06 4.30 3.32
N ASP A 34 10.16 3.78 4.14
CA ASP A 34 9.50 2.48 3.96
C ASP A 34 8.04 2.57 3.49
N GLN A 35 7.52 3.78 3.27
CA GLN A 35 6.16 3.98 2.80
C GLN A 35 6.08 3.87 1.27
N LEU A 36 5.33 2.90 0.77
CA LEU A 36 5.16 2.66 -0.67
C LEU A 36 3.89 3.32 -1.24
N HIS A 37 3.06 3.89 -0.38
CA HIS A 37 1.83 4.59 -0.75
C HIS A 37 2.01 6.12 -0.78
N TYR A 38 0.92 6.88 -1.00
CA TYR A 38 0.96 8.33 -1.07
C TYR A 38 0.79 8.98 0.30
N HIS A 39 1.40 10.16 0.48
CA HIS A 39 1.35 10.98 1.71
C HIS A 39 1.92 10.34 2.99
N GLY A 40 2.56 9.16 2.90
CA GLY A 40 3.30 8.55 4.02
C GLY A 40 2.47 8.43 5.30
N THR A 41 3.07 8.73 6.45
CA THR A 41 2.42 8.57 7.76
C THR A 41 1.18 9.45 7.97
N ALA A 42 1.06 10.59 7.26
CA ALA A 42 -0.12 11.43 7.35
C ALA A 42 -1.39 10.71 6.85
N ALA A 43 -1.28 9.89 5.79
CA ALA A 43 -2.40 9.06 5.34
C ALA A 43 -2.76 7.98 6.36
N LEU A 44 -1.76 7.40 7.02
CA LEU A 44 -1.96 6.39 8.07
C LEU A 44 -2.60 6.98 9.33
N ASP A 45 -2.20 8.18 9.76
CA ASP A 45 -2.80 8.86 10.90
C ASP A 45 -4.29 9.19 10.67
N ILE A 46 -4.65 9.58 9.42
CA ILE A 46 -6.06 9.76 9.03
C ILE A 46 -6.82 8.42 9.10
N ALA A 47 -6.22 7.32 8.63
CA ALA A 47 -6.83 6.00 8.70
C ALA A 47 -7.05 5.55 10.16
N ILE A 48 -6.04 5.73 11.01
CA ILE A 48 -6.11 5.40 12.44
C ILE A 48 -7.26 6.17 13.11
N GLU A 49 -7.37 7.47 12.86
CA GLU A 49 -8.40 8.33 13.45
C GLU A 49 -9.80 7.94 12.94
N ARG A 50 -10.00 7.88 11.62
CA ARG A 50 -11.32 7.70 11.02
C ARG A 50 -11.87 6.29 11.11
N ALA A 51 -10.98 5.29 11.05
CA ALA A 51 -11.36 3.89 11.25
C ALA A 51 -11.37 3.50 12.74
N GLU A 52 -11.01 4.41 13.64
CA GLU A 52 -10.98 4.20 15.09
C GLU A 52 -10.06 3.03 15.51
N ILE A 53 -8.89 2.92 14.85
CA ILE A 53 -7.92 1.85 15.15
C ILE A 53 -7.25 2.13 16.51
N GLY A 54 -7.44 1.23 17.48
CA GLY A 54 -6.89 1.36 18.83
C GLY A 54 -6.17 0.08 19.30
N SER A 55 -5.75 0.06 20.55
CA SER A 55 -4.93 -1.03 21.12
C SER A 55 -5.63 -2.40 21.18
N ALA A 56 -6.97 -2.41 21.16
CA ALA A 56 -7.78 -3.62 21.09
C ALA A 56 -8.01 -4.10 19.65
N SER A 57 -7.60 -3.33 18.64
CA SER A 57 -7.84 -3.68 17.24
C SER A 57 -6.98 -4.86 16.79
N ARG A 58 -7.60 -5.74 16.02
CA ARG A 58 -6.97 -6.80 15.23
C ARG A 58 -7.05 -6.39 13.77
N VAL A 59 -5.93 -5.99 13.21
CA VAL A 59 -5.85 -5.43 11.86
C VAL A 59 -5.31 -6.46 10.89
N LEU A 60 -5.95 -6.62 9.74
CA LEU A 60 -5.42 -7.34 8.58
C LEU A 60 -4.99 -6.32 7.53
N GLU A 61 -3.71 -6.26 7.22
CA GLU A 61 -3.17 -5.45 6.13
C GLU A 61 -2.98 -6.29 4.88
N ILE A 62 -3.57 -5.87 3.76
CA ILE A 62 -3.47 -6.53 2.46
C ILE A 62 -2.49 -5.77 1.58
N GLY A 63 -1.42 -6.45 1.13
CA GLY A 63 -0.35 -5.84 0.34
C GLY A 63 0.59 -5.01 1.21
N SER A 64 1.16 -5.61 2.26
CA SER A 64 1.93 -4.89 3.26
C SER A 64 3.31 -4.39 2.79
N GLY A 65 3.79 -4.85 1.63
CA GLY A 65 5.11 -4.47 1.13
C GLY A 65 6.22 -4.74 2.16
N TRP A 66 6.98 -3.71 2.51
CA TRP A 66 7.97 -3.80 3.59
C TRP A 66 7.38 -3.77 5.01
N GLY A 67 6.06 -3.75 5.17
CA GLY A 67 5.40 -3.65 6.47
C GLY A 67 5.46 -2.26 7.10
N GLY A 68 5.65 -1.22 6.31
CA GLY A 68 5.74 0.17 6.79
C GLY A 68 4.46 0.65 7.46
N CYS A 69 3.31 0.38 6.83
CA CYS A 69 1.99 0.72 7.39
C CYS A 69 1.70 -0.09 8.65
N ALA A 70 1.95 -1.42 8.63
CA ALA A 70 1.78 -2.27 9.82
C ALA A 70 2.58 -1.76 11.01
N ARG A 71 3.87 -1.42 10.80
CA ARG A 71 4.71 -0.87 11.87
C ARG A 71 4.19 0.45 12.42
N TRP A 72 3.77 1.35 11.54
CA TRP A 72 3.21 2.63 11.99
C TRP A 72 1.93 2.44 12.79
N ILE A 73 0.99 1.62 12.30
CA ILE A 73 -0.26 1.32 13.01
C ILE A 73 0.02 0.71 14.37
N ALA A 74 0.82 -0.35 14.45
CA ALA A 74 1.13 -1.02 15.70
C ALA A 74 1.85 -0.09 16.69
N HIS A 75 2.81 0.72 16.22
CA HIS A 75 3.54 1.69 17.04
C HIS A 75 2.64 2.80 17.59
N ARG A 76 1.74 3.34 16.76
CA ARG A 76 0.87 4.45 17.14
C ARG A 76 -0.28 4.05 18.04
N THR A 77 -0.79 2.84 17.88
CA THR A 77 -2.07 2.42 18.50
C THR A 77 -1.93 1.28 19.51
N GLY A 78 -0.86 0.48 19.40
CA GLY A 78 -0.73 -0.78 20.13
C GLY A 78 -1.56 -1.93 19.55
N ALA A 79 -2.19 -1.76 18.39
CA ALA A 79 -2.95 -2.80 17.69
C ALA A 79 -2.07 -4.01 17.32
N SER A 80 -2.72 -5.17 17.21
CA SER A 80 -2.10 -6.35 16.57
C SER A 80 -2.36 -6.32 15.08
N VAL A 81 -1.34 -6.58 14.25
CA VAL A 81 -1.44 -6.53 12.79
C VAL A 81 -1.02 -7.85 12.17
N THR A 82 -1.84 -8.39 11.28
CA THR A 82 -1.45 -9.45 10.34
C THR A 82 -1.16 -8.80 9.00
N ALA A 83 0.10 -8.82 8.57
CA ALA A 83 0.59 -8.16 7.38
C ALA A 83 0.80 -9.19 6.26
N VAL A 84 -0.06 -9.18 5.23
CA VAL A 84 -0.02 -10.15 4.12
C VAL A 84 0.67 -9.52 2.93
N GLU A 85 1.72 -10.20 2.43
CA GLU A 85 2.49 -9.76 1.27
C GLU A 85 2.79 -10.94 0.33
N VAL A 86 2.52 -10.75 -0.96
CA VAL A 86 2.71 -11.80 -1.97
C VAL A 86 4.18 -11.94 -2.39
N GLN A 87 4.95 -10.86 -2.39
CA GLN A 87 6.36 -10.89 -2.76
C GLN A 87 7.24 -11.31 -1.57
N ALA A 88 7.84 -12.51 -1.68
CA ALA A 88 8.62 -13.11 -0.59
C ALA A 88 9.83 -12.29 -0.13
N ASP A 89 10.45 -11.54 -1.04
CA ASP A 89 11.59 -10.68 -0.74
C ASP A 89 11.17 -9.41 0.04
N TYR A 90 10.01 -8.83 -0.27
CA TYR A 90 9.42 -7.74 0.51
C TYR A 90 9.02 -8.21 1.91
N ASP A 91 8.30 -9.33 2.02
CA ASP A 91 7.93 -9.94 3.31
C ASP A 91 9.17 -10.23 4.18
N ARG A 92 10.21 -10.85 3.62
CA ARG A 92 11.45 -11.17 4.32
C ARG A 92 12.14 -9.93 4.90
N ILE A 93 12.23 -8.85 4.11
CA ILE A 93 12.79 -7.58 4.57
C ILE A 93 11.88 -6.96 5.62
N GLY A 94 10.56 -6.99 5.41
CA GLY A 94 9.55 -6.49 6.34
C GLY A 94 9.67 -7.13 7.71
N ARG A 95 9.75 -8.47 7.79
CA ARG A 95 9.97 -9.22 9.03
C ARG A 95 11.23 -8.78 9.76
N SER A 96 12.34 -8.67 9.03
CA SER A 96 13.61 -8.25 9.61
C SER A 96 13.51 -6.84 10.22
N LEU A 97 12.87 -5.91 9.51
CA LEU A 97 12.70 -4.54 10.00
C LEU A 97 11.74 -4.45 11.19
N THR A 98 10.69 -5.27 11.18
CA THR A 98 9.73 -5.34 12.30
C THR A 98 10.40 -5.85 13.57
N ALA A 99 11.22 -6.92 13.49
CA ALA A 99 11.99 -7.42 14.62
C ALA A 99 13.01 -6.38 15.13
N ARG A 100 13.72 -5.68 14.22
CA ARG A 100 14.65 -4.61 14.56
C ARG A 100 13.96 -3.38 15.19
N ALA A 101 12.67 -3.19 14.89
CA ALA A 101 11.86 -2.14 15.50
C ALA A 101 11.23 -2.59 16.85
N GLY A 102 11.42 -3.85 17.27
CA GLY A 102 10.84 -4.40 18.50
C GLY A 102 9.32 -4.53 18.46
N LEU A 103 8.77 -4.86 17.29
CA LEU A 103 7.31 -5.00 17.07
C LEU A 103 6.90 -6.41 16.62
N ASP A 104 7.76 -7.40 16.74
CA ASP A 104 7.51 -8.79 16.33
C ASP A 104 6.50 -9.51 17.23
N ASP A 105 6.22 -8.99 18.42
CA ASP A 105 5.11 -9.42 19.27
C ASP A 105 3.74 -8.84 18.86
N ARG A 106 3.72 -7.81 18.02
CA ARG A 106 2.52 -7.10 17.56
C ARG A 106 2.19 -7.36 16.10
N ILE A 107 3.18 -7.69 15.28
CA ILE A 107 3.02 -7.81 13.84
C ILE A 107 3.39 -9.21 13.36
N MET A 108 2.41 -9.93 12.85
CA MET A 108 2.60 -11.21 12.18
C MET A 108 2.68 -10.98 10.66
N HIS A 109 3.86 -11.18 10.09
CA HIS A 109 4.03 -11.16 8.64
C HIS A 109 3.66 -12.50 8.02
N VAL A 110 2.95 -12.48 6.90
CA VAL A 110 2.52 -13.66 6.15
C VAL A 110 2.87 -13.48 4.68
N ASN A 111 3.80 -14.29 4.19
CA ASN A 111 4.08 -14.34 2.75
C ASN A 111 3.06 -15.26 2.07
N ALA A 112 2.05 -14.68 1.45
CA ALA A 112 1.00 -15.41 0.73
C ALA A 112 0.31 -14.53 -0.32
N ASP A 113 -0.27 -15.15 -1.34
CA ASP A 113 -1.31 -14.52 -2.13
C ASP A 113 -2.54 -14.35 -1.22
N PHE A 114 -3.10 -13.14 -1.17
CA PHE A 114 -4.27 -12.88 -0.34
C PHE A 114 -5.45 -13.78 -0.70
N LEU A 115 -5.63 -14.10 -1.97
CA LEU A 115 -6.71 -14.99 -2.41
C LEU A 115 -6.58 -16.42 -1.84
N ASP A 116 -5.37 -16.89 -1.60
CA ASP A 116 -5.09 -18.24 -1.08
C ASP A 116 -4.77 -18.26 0.41
N PHE A 117 -4.53 -17.10 1.02
CA PHE A 117 -4.27 -16.97 2.45
C PHE A 117 -5.41 -17.53 3.28
N GLN A 118 -5.10 -18.41 4.24
CA GLN A 118 -6.09 -18.95 5.17
C GLN A 118 -6.28 -18.00 6.35
N LEU A 119 -7.50 -17.50 6.51
CA LEU A 119 -7.84 -16.62 7.63
C LEU A 119 -7.75 -17.40 8.95
N ALA A 120 -6.94 -16.93 9.88
CA ALA A 120 -6.76 -17.55 11.20
C ALA A 120 -7.86 -17.13 12.21
N GLY A 121 -8.86 -16.40 11.78
CA GLY A 121 -9.93 -15.83 12.59
C GLY A 121 -10.52 -14.60 11.92
N THR A 122 -11.22 -13.78 12.69
CA THR A 122 -11.78 -12.52 12.23
C THR A 122 -11.00 -11.32 12.74
N TYR A 123 -11.11 -10.23 12.03
CA TYR A 123 -10.42 -8.97 12.29
C TYR A 123 -11.43 -7.85 12.55
N THR A 124 -11.07 -6.93 13.42
CA THR A 124 -11.85 -5.70 13.63
C THR A 124 -11.70 -4.75 12.44
N HIS A 125 -10.52 -4.80 11.79
CA HIS A 125 -10.19 -3.93 10.68
C HIS A 125 -9.48 -4.70 9.58
N VAL A 126 -9.84 -4.41 8.34
CA VAL A 126 -9.04 -4.74 7.15
C VAL A 126 -8.57 -3.43 6.54
N VAL A 127 -7.28 -3.34 6.24
CA VAL A 127 -6.68 -2.13 5.67
C VAL A 127 -5.87 -2.45 4.42
N SER A 128 -5.82 -1.51 3.47
CA SER A 128 -4.99 -1.66 2.27
C SER A 128 -4.63 -0.29 1.68
N TRP A 129 -3.39 -0.15 1.21
CA TRP A 129 -2.91 1.04 0.52
C TRP A 129 -2.29 0.67 -0.82
N LEU A 130 -2.93 1.08 -1.91
CA LEU A 130 -2.48 0.90 -3.29
C LEU A 130 -2.16 -0.56 -3.65
N ALA A 131 -2.95 -1.52 -3.15
CA ALA A 131 -2.70 -2.94 -3.39
C ALA A 131 -3.91 -3.70 -3.99
N LEU A 132 -5.16 -3.28 -3.71
CA LEU A 132 -6.33 -4.06 -4.11
C LEU A 132 -6.50 -4.12 -5.63
N PHE A 133 -6.18 -3.05 -6.36
CA PHE A 133 -6.28 -3.05 -7.83
C PHE A 133 -5.28 -4.01 -8.52
N HIS A 134 -4.26 -4.50 -7.80
CA HIS A 134 -3.34 -5.53 -8.28
C HIS A 134 -3.91 -6.96 -8.17
N ILE A 135 -4.87 -7.19 -7.25
CA ILE A 135 -5.40 -8.52 -6.98
C ILE A 135 -6.44 -8.85 -8.06
N PRO A 136 -6.32 -9.98 -8.78
CA PRO A 136 -7.34 -10.39 -9.75
C PRO A 136 -8.62 -10.85 -9.02
N ASP A 137 -9.72 -11.04 -9.79
CA ASP A 137 -10.99 -11.56 -9.28
C ASP A 137 -11.56 -10.72 -8.12
N ARG A 138 -11.94 -9.49 -8.46
CA ARG A 138 -12.45 -8.50 -7.50
C ARG A 138 -13.60 -9.01 -6.64
N PRO A 139 -14.63 -9.70 -7.17
CA PRO A 139 -15.70 -10.26 -6.34
C PRO A 139 -15.18 -11.24 -5.28
N ARG A 140 -14.21 -12.09 -5.64
CA ARG A 140 -13.62 -13.06 -4.73
C ARG A 140 -12.84 -12.40 -3.59
N TYR A 141 -11.97 -11.43 -3.88
CA TYR A 141 -11.22 -10.79 -2.80
C TYR A 141 -12.08 -9.87 -1.94
N LEU A 142 -13.10 -9.20 -2.49
CA LEU A 142 -14.03 -8.39 -1.69
C LEU A 142 -14.90 -9.29 -0.78
N GLY A 143 -15.40 -10.42 -1.27
CA GLY A 143 -16.07 -11.41 -0.43
C GLY A 143 -15.16 -11.91 0.70
N LYS A 144 -13.89 -12.21 0.39
CA LYS A 144 -12.91 -12.62 1.39
C LYS A 144 -12.59 -11.53 2.42
N ILE A 145 -12.57 -10.26 2.02
CA ILE A 145 -12.46 -9.13 2.96
C ILE A 145 -13.67 -9.11 3.91
N ALA A 146 -14.88 -9.24 3.36
CA ALA A 146 -16.09 -9.29 4.18
C ALA A 146 -16.09 -10.49 5.15
N ASP A 147 -15.63 -11.66 4.71
CA ASP A 147 -15.48 -12.86 5.57
C ASP A 147 -14.42 -12.67 6.66
N ALA A 148 -13.34 -11.94 6.36
CA ALA A 148 -12.28 -11.63 7.32
C ALA A 148 -12.75 -10.67 8.42
N LEU A 149 -13.70 -9.81 8.14
CA LEU A 149 -14.22 -8.85 9.11
C LEU A 149 -15.21 -9.52 10.09
N GLU A 150 -15.08 -9.17 11.36
CA GLU A 150 -16.13 -9.48 12.34
C GLU A 150 -17.40 -8.65 12.09
N PRO A 151 -18.55 -8.99 12.69
CA PRO A 151 -19.75 -8.14 12.63
C PRO A 151 -19.40 -6.69 13.02
N THR A 152 -19.81 -5.71 12.21
CA THR A 152 -19.47 -4.29 12.37
C THR A 152 -17.98 -3.94 12.14
N GLY A 153 -17.18 -4.89 11.70
CA GLY A 153 -15.77 -4.65 11.35
C GLY A 153 -15.61 -3.68 10.18
N VAL A 154 -14.47 -3.04 10.10
CA VAL A 154 -14.22 -1.88 9.24
C VAL A 154 -13.20 -2.22 8.15
N LEU A 155 -13.51 -1.87 6.90
CA LEU A 155 -12.56 -1.79 5.80
C LEU A 155 -12.12 -0.33 5.62
N TRP A 156 -10.80 -0.11 5.66
CA TRP A 156 -10.18 1.11 5.15
C TRP A 156 -9.33 0.78 3.93
N ALA A 157 -9.58 1.43 2.82
CA ALA A 157 -8.74 1.28 1.63
C ALA A 157 -8.42 2.64 0.99
N GLU A 158 -7.16 2.82 0.60
CA GLU A 158 -6.72 3.84 -0.33
C GLU A 158 -6.27 3.13 -1.60
N ASP A 159 -6.94 3.37 -2.73
CA ASP A 159 -6.75 2.58 -3.93
C ASP A 159 -6.89 3.42 -5.20
N LEU A 160 -6.48 2.85 -6.32
CA LEU A 160 -6.68 3.45 -7.64
C LEU A 160 -7.98 2.95 -8.27
N TYR A 161 -8.60 3.81 -9.08
CA TYR A 161 -9.71 3.44 -9.95
C TYR A 161 -9.46 3.92 -11.39
N ALA A 162 -10.10 3.25 -12.35
CA ALA A 162 -10.09 3.66 -13.75
C ALA A 162 -10.99 4.90 -13.92
N SER A 163 -10.46 5.94 -14.54
CA SER A 163 -11.22 7.14 -14.89
C SER A 163 -11.42 7.21 -16.40
N ASP A 164 -10.59 7.90 -17.16
CA ASP A 164 -10.71 7.94 -18.61
C ASP A 164 -10.09 6.71 -19.30
N PRO A 165 -10.58 6.31 -20.47
CA PRO A 165 -10.03 5.18 -21.21
C PRO A 165 -8.58 5.43 -21.65
N VAL A 166 -7.70 4.48 -21.36
CA VAL A 166 -6.31 4.49 -21.86
C VAL A 166 -6.31 4.20 -23.37
N PRO A 167 -5.68 5.04 -24.21
CA PRO A 167 -5.55 4.79 -25.63
C PRO A 167 -4.91 3.42 -25.94
N ASN A 168 -5.38 2.75 -27.01
CA ASN A 168 -4.92 1.40 -27.32
C ASN A 168 -3.41 1.28 -27.54
N ASN A 169 -2.78 2.29 -28.14
CA ASN A 169 -1.33 2.34 -28.38
C ASN A 169 -0.50 2.54 -27.09
N GLU A 170 -1.12 2.97 -25.99
CA GLU A 170 -0.47 3.20 -24.70
C GLU A 170 -0.80 2.12 -23.66
N ARG A 171 -1.82 1.30 -23.91
CA ARG A 171 -2.35 0.32 -22.98
C ARG A 171 -1.31 -0.70 -22.51
N ALA A 172 -0.41 -1.15 -23.40
CA ALA A 172 0.64 -2.09 -23.04
C ALA A 172 1.64 -1.47 -22.03
N ALA A 173 2.04 -0.22 -22.24
CA ALA A 173 2.95 0.48 -21.33
C ALA A 173 2.27 0.81 -19.98
N PHE A 174 1.00 1.21 -20.00
CA PHE A 174 0.19 1.42 -18.81
C PHE A 174 0.08 0.13 -17.98
N ASN A 175 -0.30 -0.99 -18.60
CA ASN A 175 -0.42 -2.28 -17.91
C ASN A 175 0.92 -2.78 -17.36
N ALA A 176 2.01 -2.60 -18.10
CA ALA A 176 3.35 -3.00 -17.64
C ALA A 176 3.86 -2.15 -16.46
N ARG A 177 3.39 -0.91 -16.31
CA ARG A 177 3.72 -0.04 -15.20
C ARG A 177 2.85 -0.28 -13.97
N LEU A 178 1.54 -0.40 -14.18
CA LEU A 178 0.56 -0.38 -13.09
C LEU A 178 0.15 -1.78 -12.62
N PHE A 179 0.28 -2.81 -13.46
CA PHE A 179 -0.25 -4.17 -13.17
C PHE A 179 -1.72 -4.16 -12.72
N PRO A 180 -2.64 -3.56 -13.51
CA PRO A 180 -4.00 -3.26 -13.07
C PRO A 180 -4.93 -4.47 -13.28
N ASN A 181 -4.79 -5.51 -12.46
CA ASN A 181 -5.55 -6.76 -12.61
C ASN A 181 -7.05 -6.60 -12.30
N SER A 182 -7.41 -5.63 -11.47
CA SER A 182 -8.81 -5.35 -11.11
C SER A 182 -9.11 -3.85 -10.98
N LEU A 183 -8.47 -3.03 -11.82
CA LEU A 183 -8.76 -1.61 -11.89
C LEU A 183 -10.14 -1.42 -12.55
N VAL A 184 -11.05 -0.80 -11.81
CA VAL A 184 -12.45 -0.58 -12.20
C VAL A 184 -12.82 0.89 -12.05
N THR A 185 -13.94 1.33 -12.62
CA THR A 185 -14.47 2.67 -12.43
C THR A 185 -14.91 2.91 -10.97
N LEU A 186 -15.09 4.17 -10.58
CA LEU A 186 -15.55 4.53 -9.23
C LEU A 186 -16.92 3.91 -8.90
N ASP A 187 -17.83 3.91 -9.88
CA ASP A 187 -19.17 3.32 -9.72
C ASP A 187 -19.08 1.80 -9.53
N GLU A 188 -18.27 1.12 -10.33
CA GLU A 188 -18.03 -0.33 -10.19
C GLU A 188 -17.30 -0.65 -8.87
N TYR A 189 -16.43 0.25 -8.40
CA TYR A 189 -15.76 0.10 -7.10
C TYR A 189 -16.79 0.09 -5.98
N SER A 190 -17.67 1.08 -5.96
CA SER A 190 -18.75 1.22 -4.98
C SER A 190 -19.75 0.06 -5.05
N ALA A 191 -20.17 -0.30 -6.26
CA ALA A 191 -21.08 -1.44 -6.47
C ALA A 191 -20.48 -2.76 -5.97
N GLY A 192 -19.19 -2.99 -6.22
CA GLY A 192 -18.49 -4.20 -5.75
C GLY A 192 -18.44 -4.31 -4.23
N LEU A 193 -18.22 -3.20 -3.51
CA LEU A 193 -18.28 -3.18 -2.04
C LEU A 193 -19.68 -3.54 -1.53
N HIS A 194 -20.72 -2.93 -2.06
CA HIS A 194 -22.11 -3.25 -1.68
C HIS A 194 -22.48 -4.71 -1.96
N GLN A 195 -22.07 -5.25 -3.12
CA GLN A 195 -22.32 -6.66 -3.47
C GLN A 195 -21.63 -7.63 -2.52
N ALA A 196 -20.50 -7.24 -1.93
CA ALA A 196 -19.79 -8.01 -0.92
C ALA A 196 -20.35 -7.85 0.50
N GLY A 197 -21.42 -7.07 0.70
CA GLY A 197 -22.00 -6.80 2.03
C GLY A 197 -21.20 -5.78 2.85
N LEU A 198 -20.46 -4.90 2.16
CA LEU A 198 -19.69 -3.82 2.78
C LEU A 198 -20.41 -2.49 2.53
N GLU A 199 -20.98 -1.91 3.57
CA GLU A 199 -21.67 -0.62 3.51
C GLU A 199 -20.67 0.53 3.54
N ILE A 200 -20.72 1.39 2.52
CA ILE A 200 -19.84 2.56 2.43
C ILE A 200 -20.29 3.60 3.46
N VAL A 201 -19.41 3.91 4.41
CA VAL A 201 -19.62 4.96 5.44
C VAL A 201 -19.08 6.30 4.98
N GLY A 202 -18.01 6.29 4.20
CA GLY A 202 -17.40 7.49 3.66
C GLY A 202 -16.48 7.21 2.49
N THR A 203 -16.44 8.14 1.54
CA THR A 203 -15.52 8.11 0.40
C THR A 203 -14.92 9.49 0.19
N GLU A 204 -13.67 9.52 -0.26
CA GLU A 204 -13.01 10.72 -0.77
C GLU A 204 -12.43 10.41 -2.15
N ASP A 205 -12.86 11.18 -3.14
CA ASP A 205 -12.27 11.14 -4.49
C ASP A 205 -11.07 12.09 -4.53
N MET A 206 -9.90 11.57 -4.86
CA MET A 206 -8.62 12.25 -4.62
C MET A 206 -7.75 12.44 -5.86
N PRO A 207 -8.27 12.52 -7.10
CA PRO A 207 -7.44 12.54 -8.29
C PRO A 207 -6.52 13.76 -8.36
N GLN A 208 -7.00 14.95 -7.97
CA GLN A 208 -6.20 16.15 -7.95
C GLN A 208 -5.15 16.15 -6.84
N TYR A 209 -5.52 15.66 -5.65
CA TYR A 209 -4.64 15.60 -4.50
C TYR A 209 -3.48 14.62 -4.72
N TRP A 210 -3.77 13.43 -5.24
CA TRP A 210 -2.75 12.44 -5.58
C TRP A 210 -1.98 12.78 -6.85
N GLY A 211 -2.63 13.43 -7.82
CA GLY A 211 -1.97 13.97 -9.00
C GLY A 211 -0.90 15.01 -8.63
N HIS A 212 -1.22 15.94 -7.74
CA HIS A 212 -0.25 16.89 -7.22
C HIS A 212 0.90 16.22 -6.47
N PHE A 213 0.58 15.23 -5.61
CA PHE A 213 1.59 14.48 -4.87
C PHE A 213 2.54 13.74 -5.81
N THR A 214 2.03 13.03 -6.82
CA THR A 214 2.86 12.25 -7.76
C THR A 214 3.76 13.16 -8.59
N ALA A 215 3.26 14.29 -9.06
CA ALA A 215 4.06 15.30 -9.78
C ALA A 215 5.17 15.88 -8.89
N THR A 216 4.84 16.27 -7.66
CA THR A 216 5.81 16.82 -6.68
C THR A 216 6.88 15.78 -6.33
N ARG A 217 6.48 14.54 -6.08
CA ARG A 217 7.41 13.44 -5.82
C ARG A 217 8.35 13.20 -6.99
N THR A 218 7.85 13.21 -8.21
CA THR A 218 8.67 13.04 -9.43
C THR A 218 9.71 14.15 -9.54
N ALA A 219 9.30 15.40 -9.34
CA ALA A 219 10.21 16.54 -9.37
C ALA A 219 11.29 16.45 -8.28
N ALA A 220 10.92 16.12 -7.05
CA ALA A 220 11.85 15.94 -5.93
C ALA A 220 12.83 14.79 -6.18
N PHE A 221 12.35 13.67 -6.72
CA PHE A 221 13.20 12.52 -7.07
C PHE A 221 14.24 12.89 -8.12
N ARG A 222 13.84 13.64 -9.16
CA ARG A 222 14.75 14.13 -10.21
C ARG A 222 15.78 15.14 -9.68
N ALA A 223 15.39 15.98 -8.72
CA ALA A 223 16.30 16.92 -8.08
C ALA A 223 17.42 16.23 -7.26
N ASP A 224 17.16 15.05 -6.69
CA ASP A 224 18.13 14.23 -5.92
C ASP A 224 18.91 13.20 -6.79
N ARG A 225 18.84 13.32 -8.13
CA ARG A 225 19.38 12.34 -9.07
C ARG A 225 20.81 11.90 -8.74
N ALA A 226 21.72 12.84 -8.58
CA ALA A 226 23.13 12.52 -8.37
C ALA A 226 23.38 11.72 -7.09
N ALA A 227 22.73 12.10 -6.00
CA ALA A 227 22.85 11.40 -4.72
C ALA A 227 22.17 10.03 -4.76
N PHE A 228 21.03 9.90 -5.44
CA PHE A 228 20.36 8.63 -5.62
C PHE A 228 21.15 7.66 -6.49
N GLU A 229 21.68 8.12 -7.64
CA GLU A 229 22.52 7.30 -8.53
C GLU A 229 23.79 6.83 -7.85
N HIS A 230 24.39 7.66 -7.00
CA HIS A 230 25.55 7.25 -6.20
C HIS A 230 25.23 6.07 -5.27
N ARG A 231 24.03 6.04 -4.68
CA ARG A 231 23.60 4.95 -3.76
C ARG A 231 23.08 3.72 -4.49
N HIS A 232 22.36 3.89 -5.57
CA HIS A 232 21.54 2.82 -6.20
C HIS A 232 21.89 2.51 -7.64
N GLY A 233 22.72 3.34 -8.27
CA GLY A 233 23.08 3.25 -9.68
C GLY A 233 22.07 3.88 -10.63
N SER A 234 22.55 4.31 -11.82
CA SER A 234 21.74 4.99 -12.83
C SER A 234 20.57 4.14 -13.35
N ALA A 235 20.78 2.84 -13.55
CA ALA A 235 19.72 1.95 -14.02
C ALA A 235 18.53 1.87 -13.06
N THR A 236 18.78 1.96 -11.76
CA THR A 236 17.69 2.02 -10.73
C THR A 236 16.99 3.35 -10.76
N PHE A 237 17.76 4.44 -10.89
CA PHE A 237 17.19 5.78 -11.03
C PHE A 237 16.24 5.85 -12.22
N GLU A 238 16.70 5.46 -13.41
CA GLU A 238 15.90 5.51 -14.63
C GLU A 238 14.64 4.66 -14.58
N ALA A 239 14.69 3.48 -13.95
CA ALA A 239 13.53 2.62 -13.78
C ALA A 239 12.47 3.28 -12.87
N LEU A 240 12.89 3.87 -11.76
CA LEU A 240 11.99 4.59 -10.85
C LEU A 240 11.50 5.92 -11.43
N ASP A 241 12.35 6.65 -12.17
CA ASP A 241 11.94 7.89 -12.85
C ASP A 241 10.83 7.62 -13.86
N ARG A 242 10.98 6.59 -14.69
CA ARG A 242 9.92 6.16 -15.63
C ARG A 242 8.63 5.78 -14.92
N PHE A 243 8.73 5.10 -13.79
CA PHE A 243 7.56 4.73 -12.99
C PHE A 243 6.87 5.97 -12.41
N TYR A 244 7.61 6.86 -11.75
CA TYR A 244 7.05 8.06 -11.12
C TYR A 244 6.49 9.05 -12.14
N ASP A 245 7.19 9.28 -13.24
CA ASP A 245 6.75 10.12 -14.35
C ASP A 245 5.47 9.57 -15.00
N GLY A 246 5.45 8.25 -15.21
CA GLY A 246 4.27 7.57 -15.74
C GLY A 246 3.05 7.72 -14.83
N MET A 247 3.21 7.54 -13.52
CA MET A 247 2.11 7.74 -12.58
C MET A 247 1.62 9.19 -12.55
N ALA A 248 2.54 10.16 -12.54
CA ALA A 248 2.17 11.57 -12.59
C ALA A 248 1.41 11.91 -13.90
N SER A 249 1.86 11.35 -15.03
CA SER A 249 1.19 11.49 -16.32
C SER A 249 -0.19 10.84 -16.34
N ASP A 250 -0.36 9.64 -15.75
CA ASP A 250 -1.65 8.95 -15.72
C ASP A 250 -2.70 9.74 -14.94
N PHE A 251 -2.31 10.35 -13.81
CA PHE A 251 -3.18 11.26 -13.07
C PHE A 251 -3.49 12.55 -13.85
N ALA A 252 -2.47 13.18 -14.43
CA ALA A 252 -2.64 14.43 -15.18
C ALA A 252 -3.54 14.27 -16.41
N ARG A 253 -3.54 13.08 -17.02
CA ARG A 253 -4.35 12.72 -18.19
C ARG A 253 -5.70 12.09 -17.83
N GLY A 254 -6.00 11.93 -16.54
CA GLY A 254 -7.25 11.35 -16.08
C GLY A 254 -7.41 9.86 -16.36
N PHE A 255 -6.34 9.09 -16.60
CA PHE A 255 -6.45 7.64 -16.81
C PHE A 255 -6.74 6.89 -15.50
N VAL A 256 -6.26 7.44 -14.40
CA VAL A 256 -6.51 6.92 -13.06
C VAL A 256 -7.00 8.02 -12.14
N GLY A 257 -7.89 7.65 -11.23
CA GLY A 257 -8.23 8.43 -10.05
C GLY A 257 -7.73 7.75 -8.78
N GLY A 258 -7.74 8.51 -7.70
CA GLY A 258 -7.42 8.03 -6.36
C GLY A 258 -8.66 8.02 -5.49
N LEU A 259 -8.86 6.96 -4.73
CA LEU A 259 -10.00 6.77 -3.85
C LEU A 259 -9.53 6.45 -2.43
N ARG A 260 -10.12 7.10 -1.47
CA ARG A 260 -10.12 6.67 -0.06
C ARG A 260 -11.52 6.22 0.30
N VAL A 261 -11.66 5.03 0.87
CA VAL A 261 -12.95 4.48 1.27
C VAL A 261 -12.90 3.92 2.68
N LEU A 262 -13.93 4.23 3.45
CA LEU A 262 -14.28 3.63 4.72
C LEU A 262 -15.60 2.88 4.52
N ALA A 263 -15.59 1.56 4.75
CA ALA A 263 -16.79 0.74 4.68
C ALA A 263 -16.92 -0.14 5.92
N ARG A 264 -18.14 -0.55 6.27
CA ARG A 264 -18.43 -1.44 7.39
C ARG A 264 -19.09 -2.71 6.89
N LYS A 265 -18.80 -3.82 7.54
CA LYS A 265 -19.56 -5.05 7.35
C LYS A 265 -20.96 -4.86 7.90
N GLY A 266 -21.96 -5.07 7.01
CA GLY A 266 -23.38 -5.03 7.36
C GLY A 266 -23.82 -6.22 8.22
#